data_1a0a3f521e651fe1ba48097dbc2c097b
#
_entry.id   1a0a3f521e651fe1ba48097dbc2c097b
#
_cell.length_a   1.000
_cell.length_b   1.000
_cell.length_c   1.000
_cell.angle_alpha   90.00
_cell.angle_beta   90.00
_cell.angle_gamma   90.00
#
_symmetry.space_group_name_H-M   'P 1'
#
loop_
_entity.id
_entity.type
_entity.pdbx_description
1 polymer ?
#
loop_
_entity_poly.entity_id
_entity_poly.type
_entity_poly.pdbx_seq_one_letter_code
_entity_poly.pdbx_strand_id
1 'polypeptide(L)'
;DSRVRSDLSSTSIRARMEKCHYLQREGEEDTGERKATVSQLGWAVVAFLGFAALMGGIAFVAQWLIHGWQAAMGIIIYAVAGLIVGINYSGKPLELGYHGLGELVIGLMFGPLNMLGVQAALTGAPFTWQMLCMSIGIGCMVTNIVYVHSVMEVNADAELGKMTFARLLKSKPAMIVFIGIFAIIPFIMLALGIVLGWWSPWYLLTMVTLPMSIFLIHSTRLFAYGLPRNDTPRWWMGPMGDWDGYKKAGMDWFLFRWLLARNICTFFCLILMIVHIFVH
;
A
#
# COMPACT_ATOMS: atom_id res chain seq x y z
N ASP A 1 11.29 24.60 28.19
CA ASP A 1 9.88 24.45 27.68
C ASP A 1 9.67 23.44 26.55
N SER A 2 10.73 22.97 25.91
CA SER A 2 10.65 21.91 24.90
C SER A 2 10.37 20.49 25.48
N ARG A 3 10.85 20.22 26.71
CA ARG A 3 10.60 18.92 27.38
C ARG A 3 9.14 18.78 27.85
N VAL A 4 8.54 19.84 28.38
CA VAL A 4 7.13 19.80 28.82
C VAL A 4 6.17 19.62 27.65
N ARG A 5 6.47 20.14 26.45
CA ARG A 5 5.68 19.90 25.24
C ARG A 5 5.85 18.49 24.67
N SER A 6 7.03 17.87 24.80
CA SER A 6 7.24 16.49 24.37
C SER A 6 6.51 15.49 25.28
N ASP A 7 6.52 15.74 26.58
CA ASP A 7 5.85 14.90 27.58
C ASP A 7 4.32 14.97 27.49
N LEU A 8 3.76 16.16 27.20
CA LEU A 8 2.33 16.33 26.94
C LEU A 8 1.88 15.65 25.64
N SER A 9 2.73 15.57 24.62
CA SER A 9 2.41 14.89 23.36
C SER A 9 2.45 13.35 23.51
N SER A 10 3.46 12.83 24.19
CA SER A 10 3.62 11.39 24.43
C SER A 10 2.52 10.85 25.35
N THR A 11 2.21 11.58 26.43
CA THR A 11 1.11 11.22 27.35
C THR A 11 -0.25 11.28 26.66
N SER A 12 -0.48 12.26 25.77
CA SER A 12 -1.72 12.36 25.00
C SER A 12 -1.87 11.24 23.97
N ILE A 13 -0.78 10.80 23.34
CA ILE A 13 -0.77 9.69 22.39
C ILE A 13 -1.01 8.36 23.12
N ARG A 14 -0.34 8.12 24.25
CA ARG A 14 -0.59 6.95 25.10
C ARG A 14 -2.04 6.87 25.59
N ALA A 15 -2.58 7.95 26.13
CA ALA A 15 -3.96 8.02 26.57
C ALA A 15 -4.96 7.79 25.42
N ARG A 16 -4.63 8.24 24.19
CA ARG A 16 -5.47 7.98 23.00
C ARG A 16 -5.35 6.55 22.52
N MET A 17 -4.18 5.93 22.56
CA MET A 17 -3.99 4.51 22.20
C MET A 17 -4.70 3.60 23.22
N GLU A 18 -4.58 3.88 24.52
CA GLU A 18 -5.32 3.18 25.58
C GLU A 18 -6.84 3.35 25.38
N LYS A 19 -7.28 4.54 25.01
CA LYS A 19 -8.70 4.80 24.71
C LYS A 19 -9.16 4.11 23.44
N CYS A 20 -8.34 4.03 22.38
CA CYS A 20 -8.64 3.22 21.20
C CYS A 20 -8.74 1.72 21.53
N HIS A 21 -7.81 1.20 22.32
CA HIS A 21 -7.88 -0.20 22.79
C HIS A 21 -9.06 -0.43 23.72
N TYR A 22 -9.40 0.55 24.54
CA TYR A 22 -10.58 0.48 25.43
C TYR A 22 -11.88 0.50 24.63
N LEU A 23 -12.01 1.43 23.66
CA LEU A 23 -13.19 1.51 22.78
C LEU A 23 -13.31 0.29 21.86
N GLN A 24 -12.21 -0.31 21.45
CA GLN A 24 -12.20 -1.57 20.71
C GLN A 24 -12.71 -2.71 21.60
N ARG A 25 -12.31 -2.77 22.89
CA ARG A 25 -12.83 -3.74 23.86
C ARG A 25 -14.31 -3.53 24.19
N GLU A 26 -14.74 -2.30 24.43
CA GLU A 26 -16.17 -2.01 24.68
C GLU A 26 -17.03 -2.32 23.46
N GLY A 27 -16.58 -2.00 22.24
CA GLY A 27 -17.27 -2.37 21.00
C GLY A 27 -17.34 -3.88 20.79
N GLU A 28 -16.32 -4.63 21.23
CA GLU A 28 -16.28 -6.10 21.18
C GLU A 28 -17.22 -6.75 22.25
N GLU A 29 -17.42 -6.10 23.40
CA GLU A 29 -18.35 -6.59 24.44
C GLU A 29 -19.81 -6.34 24.09
N ASP A 30 -20.12 -5.24 23.38
CA ASP A 30 -21.50 -4.85 23.05
C ASP A 30 -22.05 -5.56 21.78
N THR A 31 -21.17 -6.02 20.87
CA THR A 31 -21.58 -6.69 19.62
C THR A 31 -21.77 -8.19 19.75
N GLY A 32 -21.40 -8.82 20.86
CA GLY A 32 -21.47 -10.28 21.04
C GLY A 32 -20.64 -11.06 20.02
N GLU A 33 -19.72 -10.41 19.30
CA GLU A 33 -18.89 -11.03 18.29
C GLU A 33 -17.93 -12.04 18.92
N ARG A 34 -18.04 -13.29 18.51
CA ARG A 34 -17.12 -14.34 18.91
C ARG A 34 -15.73 -14.00 18.34
N LYS A 35 -14.78 -13.73 19.22
CA LYS A 35 -13.36 -13.62 18.80
C LYS A 35 -12.96 -14.88 18.07
N ALA A 36 -12.48 -14.73 16.83
CA ALA A 36 -11.94 -15.85 16.09
C ALA A 36 -10.78 -16.46 16.88
N THR A 37 -10.83 -17.75 17.13
CA THR A 37 -9.72 -18.45 17.79
C THR A 37 -8.51 -18.51 16.85
N VAL A 38 -7.29 -18.59 17.42
CA VAL A 38 -6.05 -18.75 16.64
C VAL A 38 -6.16 -19.94 15.66
N SER A 39 -6.85 -21.01 16.06
CA SER A 39 -7.12 -22.16 15.19
C SER A 39 -8.03 -21.82 14.02
N GLN A 40 -9.12 -21.05 14.22
CA GLN A 40 -10.01 -20.62 13.14
C GLN A 40 -9.28 -19.72 12.14
N LEU A 41 -8.44 -18.80 12.64
CA LEU A 41 -7.60 -17.96 11.77
C LEU A 41 -6.62 -18.81 10.96
N GLY A 42 -5.98 -19.81 11.61
CA GLY A 42 -5.07 -20.74 10.93
C GLY A 42 -5.77 -21.51 9.81
N TRP A 43 -6.96 -22.07 10.07
CA TRP A 43 -7.75 -22.76 9.05
C TRP A 43 -8.20 -21.83 7.92
N ALA A 44 -8.56 -20.58 8.21
CA ALA A 44 -8.88 -19.59 7.18
C ALA A 44 -7.67 -19.33 6.25
N VAL A 45 -6.48 -19.16 6.82
CA VAL A 45 -5.24 -18.99 6.05
C VAL A 45 -4.99 -20.21 5.16
N VAL A 46 -5.09 -21.42 5.69
CA VAL A 46 -4.91 -22.67 4.91
C VAL A 46 -5.95 -22.76 3.78
N ALA A 47 -7.21 -22.42 4.04
CA ALA A 47 -8.26 -22.43 3.03
C ALA A 47 -7.98 -21.43 1.90
N PHE A 48 -7.58 -20.20 2.23
CA PHE A 48 -7.23 -19.18 1.22
C PHE A 48 -6.00 -19.58 0.40
N LEU A 49 -4.96 -20.13 1.04
CA LEU A 49 -3.77 -20.64 0.34
C LEU A 49 -4.12 -21.83 -0.57
N GLY A 50 -4.96 -22.75 -0.09
CA GLY A 50 -5.46 -23.87 -0.88
C GLY A 50 -6.26 -23.41 -2.10
N PHE A 51 -7.15 -22.42 -1.92
CA PHE A 51 -7.90 -21.83 -3.02
C PHE A 51 -6.97 -21.12 -4.02
N ALA A 52 -6.01 -20.35 -3.55
CA ALA A 52 -5.02 -19.68 -4.41
C ALA A 52 -4.19 -20.69 -5.20
N ALA A 53 -3.74 -21.78 -4.55
CA ALA A 53 -3.01 -22.87 -5.23
C ALA A 53 -3.87 -23.57 -6.29
N LEU A 54 -5.16 -23.81 -6.00
CA LEU A 54 -6.10 -24.38 -6.96
C LEU A 54 -6.27 -23.47 -8.19
N MET A 55 -6.51 -22.17 -7.97
CA MET A 55 -6.67 -21.21 -9.07
C MET A 55 -5.39 -21.06 -9.90
N GLY A 56 -4.23 -20.98 -9.21
CA GLY A 56 -2.93 -20.98 -9.87
C GLY A 56 -2.66 -22.25 -10.67
N GLY A 57 -3.05 -23.42 -10.16
CA GLY A 57 -2.96 -24.69 -10.86
C GLY A 57 -3.84 -24.76 -12.11
N ILE A 58 -5.08 -24.25 -12.03
CA ILE A 58 -5.97 -24.14 -13.18
C ILE A 58 -5.36 -23.22 -14.25
N ALA A 59 -4.87 -22.06 -13.86
CA ALA A 59 -4.22 -21.12 -14.77
C ALA A 59 -2.97 -21.74 -15.42
N PHE A 60 -2.16 -22.46 -14.64
CA PHE A 60 -0.99 -23.18 -15.15
C PHE A 60 -1.36 -24.21 -16.21
N VAL A 61 -2.34 -25.08 -15.93
CA VAL A 61 -2.79 -26.11 -16.89
C VAL A 61 -3.38 -25.46 -18.14
N ALA A 62 -4.19 -24.41 -18.00
CA ALA A 62 -4.75 -23.69 -19.13
C ALA A 62 -3.66 -23.08 -20.02
N GLN A 63 -2.67 -22.42 -19.43
CA GLN A 63 -1.55 -21.84 -20.19
C GLN A 63 -0.67 -22.92 -20.84
N TRP A 64 -0.46 -24.06 -20.17
CA TRP A 64 0.27 -25.18 -20.76
C TRP A 64 -0.43 -25.74 -21.99
N LEU A 65 -1.76 -25.91 -21.93
CA LEU A 65 -2.54 -26.45 -23.05
C LEU A 65 -2.66 -25.46 -24.22
N ILE A 66 -2.72 -24.16 -23.96
CA ILE A 66 -2.93 -23.10 -24.97
C ILE A 66 -1.60 -22.64 -25.58
N HIS A 67 -0.60 -22.34 -24.76
CA HIS A 67 0.65 -21.69 -25.16
C HIS A 67 1.90 -22.55 -24.93
N GLY A 68 1.74 -23.75 -24.37
CA GLY A 68 2.83 -24.68 -24.11
C GLY A 68 3.55 -24.49 -22.78
N TRP A 69 4.51 -25.40 -22.51
CA TRP A 69 5.21 -25.49 -21.23
C TRP A 69 5.95 -24.22 -20.82
N GLN A 70 6.62 -23.55 -21.76
CA GLN A 70 7.41 -22.35 -21.47
C GLN A 70 6.55 -21.20 -20.95
N ALA A 71 5.36 -21.00 -21.50
CA ALA A 71 4.41 -19.99 -21.05
C ALA A 71 3.89 -20.31 -19.64
N ALA A 72 3.55 -21.58 -19.39
CA ALA A 72 3.06 -22.03 -18.08
C ALA A 72 4.12 -21.87 -16.97
N MET A 73 5.40 -22.04 -17.26
CA MET A 73 6.49 -21.88 -16.31
C MET A 73 6.57 -20.47 -15.72
N GLY A 74 6.14 -19.44 -16.47
CA GLY A 74 6.05 -18.07 -15.96
C GLY A 74 5.20 -17.96 -14.70
N ILE A 75 4.07 -18.67 -14.63
CA ILE A 75 3.18 -18.69 -13.46
C ILE A 75 3.91 -19.26 -12.24
N ILE A 76 4.60 -20.38 -12.41
CA ILE A 76 5.35 -21.03 -11.32
C ILE A 76 6.46 -20.11 -10.79
N ILE A 77 7.20 -19.45 -11.67
CA ILE A 77 8.28 -18.54 -11.29
C ILE A 77 7.74 -17.44 -10.37
N TYR A 78 6.66 -16.76 -10.76
CA TYR A 78 6.08 -15.68 -9.94
C TYR A 78 5.41 -16.19 -8.67
N ALA A 79 4.76 -17.36 -8.71
CA ALA A 79 4.16 -17.98 -7.54
C ALA A 79 5.25 -18.36 -6.49
N VAL A 80 6.34 -18.97 -6.92
CA VAL A 80 7.45 -19.34 -6.05
C VAL A 80 8.17 -18.09 -5.52
N ALA A 81 8.44 -17.09 -6.37
CA ALA A 81 9.03 -15.83 -5.93
C ALA A 81 8.13 -15.12 -4.89
N GLY A 82 6.83 -15.04 -5.14
CA GLY A 82 5.86 -14.47 -4.21
C GLY A 82 5.79 -15.23 -2.89
N LEU A 83 5.83 -16.57 -2.93
CA LEU A 83 5.85 -17.41 -1.73
C LEU A 83 7.13 -17.18 -0.90
N ILE A 84 8.29 -17.16 -1.54
CA ILE A 84 9.57 -16.90 -0.88
C ILE A 84 9.56 -15.52 -0.20
N VAL A 85 9.14 -14.48 -0.91
CA VAL A 85 9.07 -13.12 -0.35
C VAL A 85 8.02 -13.05 0.76
N GLY A 86 6.86 -13.66 0.57
CA GLY A 86 5.77 -13.67 1.57
C GLY A 86 6.15 -14.39 2.86
N ILE A 87 6.81 -15.55 2.79
CA ILE A 87 7.31 -16.26 3.99
C ILE A 87 8.34 -15.41 4.71
N ASN A 88 9.28 -14.82 3.99
CA ASN A 88 10.34 -14.00 4.56
C ASN A 88 9.89 -12.60 5.00
N TYR A 89 8.65 -12.20 4.72
CA TYR A 89 8.09 -10.94 5.21
C TYR A 89 8.00 -10.91 6.74
N SER A 90 7.44 -11.96 7.34
CA SER A 90 7.29 -12.08 8.80
C SER A 90 8.05 -13.27 9.39
N GLY A 91 8.52 -14.21 8.55
CA GLY A 91 9.21 -15.43 8.95
C GLY A 91 10.72 -15.31 8.91
N LYS A 92 11.36 -16.18 9.74
CA LYS A 92 12.83 -16.36 9.71
C LYS A 92 13.25 -17.02 8.39
N PRO A 93 14.44 -16.71 7.87
CA PRO A 93 15.53 -15.97 8.54
C PRO A 93 15.51 -14.45 8.31
N LEU A 94 14.74 -13.92 7.35
CA LEU A 94 14.90 -12.53 6.92
C LEU A 94 14.02 -11.54 7.68
N GLU A 95 12.80 -11.93 8.08
CA GLU A 95 11.86 -11.09 8.85
C GLU A 95 11.79 -9.64 8.31
N LEU A 96 11.66 -9.48 6.98
CA LEU A 96 11.82 -8.21 6.27
C LEU A 96 10.91 -7.09 6.80
N GLY A 97 9.70 -7.46 7.25
CA GLY A 97 8.74 -6.53 7.86
C GLY A 97 9.23 -5.96 9.20
N TYR A 98 10.13 -6.66 9.91
CA TYR A 98 10.67 -6.22 11.19
C TYR A 98 12.02 -5.50 11.06
N HIS A 99 12.63 -5.51 9.88
CA HIS A 99 13.93 -4.88 9.61
C HIS A 99 13.82 -3.56 8.81
N GLY A 100 12.63 -2.97 8.74
CA GLY A 100 12.40 -1.69 8.07
C GLY A 100 12.30 -1.78 6.55
N LEU A 101 12.11 -2.97 6.00
CA LEU A 101 11.92 -3.19 4.57
C LEU A 101 10.48 -3.56 4.21
N GLY A 102 9.59 -3.61 5.21
CA GLY A 102 8.21 -4.06 5.03
C GLY A 102 7.45 -3.30 3.96
N GLU A 103 7.54 -1.98 3.95
CA GLU A 103 6.84 -1.13 2.98
C GLU A 103 7.32 -1.36 1.54
N LEU A 104 8.64 -1.56 1.36
CA LEU A 104 9.23 -1.82 0.04
C LEU A 104 8.84 -3.22 -0.46
N VAL A 105 8.82 -4.20 0.42
CA VAL A 105 8.38 -5.57 0.10
C VAL A 105 6.91 -5.59 -0.30
N ILE A 106 6.05 -4.84 0.38
CA ILE A 106 4.64 -4.69 0.00
C ILE A 106 4.54 -4.12 -1.42
N GLY A 107 5.30 -3.07 -1.74
CA GLY A 107 5.33 -2.51 -3.10
C GLY A 107 5.80 -3.51 -4.16
N LEU A 108 6.83 -4.30 -3.87
CA LEU A 108 7.32 -5.37 -4.74
C LEU A 108 6.26 -6.46 -4.96
N MET A 109 5.59 -6.87 -3.89
CA MET A 109 4.56 -7.91 -3.93
C MET A 109 3.33 -7.47 -4.73
N PHE A 110 2.78 -6.29 -4.45
CA PHE A 110 1.56 -5.79 -5.11
C PHE A 110 1.81 -5.15 -6.46
N GLY A 111 3.03 -4.69 -6.74
CA GLY A 111 3.45 -4.20 -8.04
C GLY A 111 4.02 -5.33 -8.93
N PRO A 112 5.35 -5.41 -9.06
CA PRO A 112 5.99 -6.29 -10.03
C PRO A 112 5.60 -7.77 -9.92
N LEU A 113 5.65 -8.37 -8.74
CA LEU A 113 5.39 -9.80 -8.59
C LEU A 113 3.94 -10.15 -8.94
N ASN A 114 2.97 -9.42 -8.40
CA ASN A 114 1.56 -9.69 -8.68
C ASN A 114 1.21 -9.40 -10.14
N MET A 115 1.59 -8.24 -10.67
CA MET A 115 1.17 -7.83 -12.01
C MET A 115 1.82 -8.66 -13.12
N LEU A 116 3.12 -8.98 -13.01
CA LEU A 116 3.78 -9.88 -13.96
C LEU A 116 3.26 -11.32 -13.82
N GLY A 117 2.94 -11.76 -12.60
CA GLY A 117 2.31 -13.05 -12.38
C GLY A 117 0.93 -13.16 -13.03
N VAL A 118 0.10 -12.13 -12.90
CA VAL A 118 -1.21 -12.03 -13.56
C VAL A 118 -1.06 -11.97 -15.09
N GLN A 119 -0.09 -11.20 -15.60
CA GLN A 119 0.21 -11.18 -17.03
C GLN A 119 0.57 -12.58 -17.54
N ALA A 120 1.48 -13.28 -16.87
CA ALA A 120 1.86 -14.64 -17.24
C ALA A 120 0.64 -15.59 -17.24
N ALA A 121 -0.24 -15.45 -16.23
CA ALA A 121 -1.43 -16.29 -16.12
C ALA A 121 -2.49 -16.00 -17.20
N LEU A 122 -2.62 -14.78 -17.66
CA LEU A 122 -3.65 -14.37 -18.62
C LEU A 122 -3.18 -14.48 -20.07
N THR A 123 -1.92 -14.17 -20.36
CA THR A 123 -1.42 -14.02 -21.74
C THR A 123 -0.39 -15.07 -22.16
N GLY A 124 0.12 -15.84 -21.20
CA GLY A 124 1.25 -16.75 -21.44
C GLY A 124 2.59 -16.04 -21.62
N ALA A 125 2.63 -14.69 -21.61
CA ALA A 125 3.86 -13.91 -21.68
C ALA A 125 4.40 -13.68 -20.27
N PRO A 126 5.51 -14.29 -19.84
CA PRO A 126 5.99 -14.19 -18.47
C PRO A 126 6.53 -12.80 -18.12
N PHE A 127 6.94 -12.03 -19.12
CA PHE A 127 7.57 -10.74 -18.93
C PHE A 127 7.37 -9.83 -20.13
N THR A 128 7.02 -8.57 -19.86
CA THR A 128 7.12 -7.48 -20.84
C THR A 128 7.62 -6.22 -20.13
N TRP A 129 8.40 -5.39 -20.83
CA TRP A 129 8.88 -4.13 -20.29
C TRP A 129 7.74 -3.15 -19.98
N GLN A 130 6.68 -3.21 -20.77
CA GLN A 130 5.46 -2.43 -20.57
C GLN A 130 4.83 -2.75 -19.20
N MET A 131 4.63 -4.03 -18.93
CA MET A 131 4.04 -4.45 -17.65
C MET A 131 4.97 -4.18 -16.47
N LEU A 132 6.28 -4.38 -16.62
CA LEU A 132 7.24 -4.04 -15.56
C LEU A 132 7.17 -2.54 -15.25
N CYS A 133 7.18 -1.69 -16.26
CA CYS A 133 7.11 -0.23 -16.09
C CYS A 133 5.83 0.19 -15.36
N MET A 134 4.66 -0.32 -15.77
CA MET A 134 3.38 -0.06 -15.11
C MET A 134 3.39 -0.58 -13.68
N SER A 135 3.87 -1.79 -13.46
CA SER A 135 3.88 -2.45 -12.15
C SER A 135 4.78 -1.74 -11.13
N ILE A 136 5.91 -1.16 -11.56
CA ILE A 136 6.74 -0.31 -10.70
C ILE A 136 5.94 0.93 -10.25
N GLY A 137 5.23 1.57 -11.16
CA GLY A 137 4.36 2.70 -10.84
C GLY A 137 3.30 2.35 -9.79
N ILE A 138 2.54 1.28 -10.03
CA ILE A 138 1.48 0.84 -9.10
C ILE A 138 2.08 0.36 -7.78
N GLY A 139 3.18 -0.37 -7.81
CA GLY A 139 3.90 -0.78 -6.60
C GLY A 139 4.33 0.41 -5.73
N CYS A 140 4.82 1.49 -6.35
CA CYS A 140 5.14 2.73 -5.63
C CYS A 140 3.90 3.38 -4.99
N MET A 141 2.73 3.37 -5.65
CA MET A 141 1.49 3.89 -5.05
C MET A 141 1.08 3.06 -3.84
N VAL A 142 1.13 1.75 -3.93
CA VAL A 142 0.81 0.85 -2.79
C VAL A 142 1.82 1.06 -1.66
N THR A 143 3.12 1.13 -1.98
CA THR A 143 4.15 1.47 -0.98
C THR A 143 3.83 2.80 -0.30
N ASN A 144 3.40 3.81 -1.05
CA ASN A 144 3.12 5.13 -0.50
C ASN A 144 1.97 5.12 0.51
N ILE A 145 0.94 4.28 0.32
CA ILE A 145 -0.18 4.14 1.28
C ILE A 145 0.34 3.69 2.64
N VAL A 146 1.15 2.63 2.67
CA VAL A 146 1.71 2.10 3.92
C VAL A 146 2.85 2.95 4.46
N TYR A 147 3.61 3.61 3.60
CA TYR A 147 4.73 4.45 4.01
C TYR A 147 4.27 5.77 4.64
N VAL A 148 3.21 6.39 4.12
CA VAL A 148 2.58 7.56 4.76
C VAL A 148 2.12 7.23 6.18
N HIS A 149 1.54 6.04 6.38
CA HIS A 149 1.22 5.50 7.71
C HIS A 149 2.47 5.48 8.61
N SER A 150 3.54 4.82 8.17
CA SER A 150 4.78 4.68 8.94
C SER A 150 5.43 6.03 9.29
N VAL A 151 5.33 7.01 8.40
CA VAL A 151 5.83 8.38 8.68
C VAL A 151 4.99 9.07 9.75
N MET A 152 3.69 8.88 9.76
CA MET A 152 2.80 9.46 10.77
C MET A 152 2.98 8.83 12.15
N GLU A 153 3.29 7.55 12.21
CA GLU A 153 3.43 6.79 13.46
C GLU A 153 4.89 6.55 13.88
N VAL A 154 5.85 7.24 13.27
CA VAL A 154 7.29 7.01 13.48
C VAL A 154 7.70 7.04 14.96
N ASN A 155 7.09 7.88 15.78
CA ASN A 155 7.37 7.95 17.22
C ASN A 155 6.71 6.81 17.99
N ALA A 156 5.46 6.46 17.67
CA ALA A 156 4.74 5.34 18.29
C ALA A 156 5.41 4.00 17.92
N ASP A 157 5.80 3.82 16.67
CA ASP A 157 6.57 2.65 16.22
C ASP A 157 7.93 2.56 16.95
N ALA A 158 8.55 3.71 17.31
CA ALA A 158 9.79 3.73 18.07
C ALA A 158 9.59 3.24 19.51
N GLU A 159 8.51 3.67 20.17
CA GLU A 159 8.15 3.25 21.53
C GLU A 159 7.84 1.75 21.60
N LEU A 160 7.21 1.21 20.55
CA LEU A 160 6.88 -0.21 20.42
C LEU A 160 8.05 -1.09 19.93
N GLY A 161 9.22 -0.48 19.65
CA GLY A 161 10.38 -1.22 19.13
C GLY A 161 10.23 -1.71 17.69
N LYS A 162 9.13 -1.34 16.99
CA LYS A 162 8.87 -1.76 15.61
C LYS A 162 9.77 -0.97 14.66
N MET A 163 10.54 -1.66 13.80
CA MET A 163 11.39 -1.04 12.79
C MET A 163 10.61 -0.91 11.49
N THR A 164 10.36 0.32 11.05
CA THR A 164 9.73 0.67 9.77
C THR A 164 10.73 1.37 8.85
N PHE A 165 10.44 1.45 7.55
CA PHE A 165 11.31 2.14 6.59
C PHE A 165 11.46 3.63 6.95
N ALA A 166 10.40 4.28 7.44
CA ALA A 166 10.46 5.65 7.94
C ALA A 166 11.47 5.79 9.08
N ARG A 167 11.52 4.84 10.03
CA ARG A 167 12.49 4.83 11.11
C ARG A 167 13.92 4.57 10.64
N LEU A 168 14.07 3.73 9.63
CA LEU A 168 15.39 3.43 9.04
C LEU A 168 16.05 4.68 8.45
N LEU A 169 15.27 5.59 7.88
CA LEU A 169 15.77 6.84 7.29
C LEU A 169 16.26 7.87 8.31
N LYS A 170 15.86 7.77 9.59
CA LYS A 170 16.32 8.59 10.72
C LYS A 170 16.12 10.11 10.59
N SER A 171 15.71 10.64 9.45
CA SER A 171 15.59 12.09 9.23
C SER A 171 14.27 12.46 8.55
N LYS A 172 13.63 13.52 9.05
CA LYS A 172 12.38 14.05 8.48
C LYS A 172 12.51 14.46 7.00
N PRO A 173 13.58 15.15 6.56
CA PRO A 173 13.77 15.46 5.16
C PRO A 173 13.79 14.21 4.27
N ALA A 174 14.54 13.16 4.66
CA ALA A 174 14.59 11.91 3.91
C ALA A 174 13.22 11.23 3.84
N MET A 175 12.47 11.19 4.96
CA MET A 175 11.12 10.64 4.96
C MET A 175 10.21 11.33 3.94
N ILE A 176 10.25 12.67 3.87
CA ILE A 176 9.43 13.43 2.91
C ILE A 176 9.89 13.24 1.47
N VAL A 177 11.20 13.15 1.23
CA VAL A 177 11.75 12.84 -0.11
C VAL A 177 11.21 11.50 -0.61
N PHE A 178 11.19 10.45 0.24
CA PHE A 178 10.67 9.14 -0.16
C PHE A 178 9.15 9.15 -0.39
N ILE A 179 8.36 9.92 0.36
CA ILE A 179 6.94 10.15 0.03
C ILE A 179 6.83 10.74 -1.38
N GLY A 180 7.66 11.73 -1.71
CA GLY A 180 7.73 12.35 -3.04
C GLY A 180 8.09 11.33 -4.12
N ILE A 181 9.11 10.50 -3.88
CA ILE A 181 9.53 9.44 -4.80
C ILE A 181 8.37 8.50 -5.09
N PHE A 182 7.76 7.91 -4.06
CA PHE A 182 6.65 6.97 -4.24
C PHE A 182 5.39 7.61 -4.84
N ALA A 183 5.14 8.89 -4.57
CA ALA A 183 4.00 9.61 -5.13
C ALA A 183 4.17 10.03 -6.60
N ILE A 184 5.41 10.25 -7.08
CA ILE A 184 5.69 10.81 -8.40
C ILE A 184 6.15 9.76 -9.43
N ILE A 185 6.86 8.71 -8.99
CA ILE A 185 7.31 7.63 -9.89
C ILE A 185 6.17 7.07 -10.76
N PRO A 186 4.94 6.84 -10.29
CA PRO A 186 3.86 6.32 -11.13
C PRO A 186 3.62 7.16 -12.39
N PHE A 187 3.65 8.47 -12.26
CA PHE A 187 3.45 9.41 -13.36
C PHE A 187 4.66 9.43 -14.32
N ILE A 188 5.88 9.29 -13.77
CA ILE A 188 7.10 9.17 -14.58
C ILE A 188 7.06 7.88 -15.39
N MET A 189 6.72 6.75 -14.78
CA MET A 189 6.62 5.46 -15.47
C MET A 189 5.56 5.49 -16.59
N LEU A 190 4.42 6.12 -16.32
CA LEU A 190 3.39 6.30 -17.32
C LEU A 190 3.88 7.18 -18.50
N ALA A 191 4.45 8.34 -18.20
CA ALA A 191 4.99 9.24 -19.23
C ALA A 191 6.07 8.55 -20.05
N LEU A 192 6.97 7.79 -19.40
CA LEU A 192 8.00 7.00 -20.10
C LEU A 192 7.39 6.01 -21.08
N GLY A 193 6.37 5.25 -20.67
CA GLY A 193 5.71 4.28 -21.55
C GLY A 193 4.99 4.93 -22.73
N ILE A 194 4.43 6.14 -22.56
CA ILE A 194 3.86 6.91 -23.66
C ILE A 194 4.95 7.40 -24.63
N VAL A 195 6.04 7.94 -24.11
CA VAL A 195 7.17 8.40 -24.94
C VAL A 195 7.81 7.25 -25.72
N LEU A 196 7.87 6.05 -25.15
CA LEU A 196 8.35 4.84 -25.81
C LEU A 196 7.33 4.24 -26.80
N GLY A 197 6.16 4.85 -26.95
CA GLY A 197 5.12 4.37 -27.86
C GLY A 197 4.41 3.09 -27.38
N TRP A 198 4.55 2.72 -26.11
CA TRP A 198 3.90 1.53 -25.57
C TRP A 198 2.43 1.74 -25.26
N TRP A 199 2.06 2.99 -24.92
CA TRP A 199 0.69 3.34 -24.53
C TRP A 199 0.22 4.59 -25.26
N SER A 200 -1.09 4.65 -25.45
CA SER A 200 -1.76 5.82 -26.06
C SER A 200 -1.59 7.08 -25.19
N PRO A 201 -1.47 8.27 -25.78
CA PRO A 201 -1.46 9.53 -25.05
C PRO A 201 -2.69 9.76 -24.15
N TRP A 202 -3.81 9.10 -24.41
CA TRP A 202 -5.02 9.17 -23.58
C TRP A 202 -4.78 8.75 -22.13
N TYR A 203 -3.80 7.91 -21.87
CA TYR A 203 -3.41 7.55 -20.51
C TYR A 203 -2.91 8.74 -19.67
N LEU A 204 -2.56 9.88 -20.29
CA LEU A 204 -2.27 11.13 -19.58
C LEU A 204 -3.46 11.66 -18.77
N LEU A 205 -4.69 11.18 -19.00
CA LEU A 205 -5.83 11.52 -18.15
C LEU A 205 -5.61 11.15 -16.68
N THR A 206 -4.76 10.16 -16.39
CA THR A 206 -4.37 9.84 -15.00
C THR A 206 -3.65 10.98 -14.29
N MET A 207 -3.06 11.93 -15.04
CA MET A 207 -2.40 13.12 -14.48
C MET A 207 -3.37 14.01 -13.67
N VAL A 208 -4.68 13.83 -13.80
CA VAL A 208 -5.68 14.51 -12.96
C VAL A 208 -5.50 14.15 -11.46
N THR A 209 -4.86 13.03 -11.15
CA THR A 209 -4.54 12.63 -9.77
C THR A 209 -3.23 13.22 -9.26
N LEU A 210 -2.41 13.82 -10.11
CA LEU A 210 -1.13 14.42 -9.73
C LEU A 210 -1.27 15.56 -8.68
N PRO A 211 -2.24 16.49 -8.80
CA PRO A 211 -2.45 17.50 -7.76
C PRO A 211 -2.76 16.89 -6.38
N MET A 212 -3.47 15.76 -6.33
CA MET A 212 -3.71 15.02 -5.09
C MET A 212 -2.41 14.48 -4.50
N SER A 213 -1.52 13.95 -5.34
CA SER A 213 -0.20 13.44 -4.93
C SER A 213 0.70 14.57 -4.37
N ILE A 214 0.71 15.72 -5.04
CA ILE A 214 1.45 16.91 -4.57
C ILE A 214 0.90 17.39 -3.23
N PHE A 215 -0.42 17.41 -3.09
CA PHE A 215 -1.06 17.80 -1.83
C PHE A 215 -0.77 16.82 -0.70
N LEU A 216 -0.73 15.51 -0.99
CA LEU A 216 -0.34 14.48 -0.01
C LEU A 216 1.08 14.71 0.51
N ILE A 217 2.04 14.98 -0.37
CA ILE A 217 3.43 15.28 0.00
C ILE A 217 3.46 16.53 0.92
N HIS A 218 2.76 17.60 0.51
CA HIS A 218 2.69 18.84 1.28
C HIS A 218 2.06 18.63 2.66
N SER A 219 0.90 17.98 2.73
CA SER A 219 0.18 17.70 3.98
C SER A 219 0.99 16.83 4.94
N THR A 220 1.67 15.79 4.41
CA THR A 220 2.51 14.91 5.23
C THR A 220 3.76 15.65 5.72
N ARG A 221 4.33 16.54 4.89
CA ARG A 221 5.41 17.42 5.33
C ARG A 221 4.98 18.31 6.49
N LEU A 222 3.85 19.00 6.38
CA LEU A 222 3.34 19.83 7.47
C LEU A 222 3.16 19.03 8.76
N PHE A 223 2.62 17.82 8.65
CA PHE A 223 2.46 16.90 9.77
C PHE A 223 3.80 16.54 10.41
N ALA A 224 4.76 16.04 9.62
CA ALA A 224 6.07 15.59 10.11
C ALA A 224 6.86 16.69 10.82
N TYR A 225 6.70 17.94 10.39
CA TYR A 225 7.36 19.09 11.02
C TYR A 225 6.53 19.75 12.13
N GLY A 226 5.32 19.26 12.43
CA GLY A 226 4.43 19.85 13.44
C GLY A 226 3.95 21.26 13.08
N LEU A 227 3.89 21.60 11.80
CA LEU A 227 3.45 22.90 11.32
C LEU A 227 1.92 23.00 11.31
N PRO A 228 1.37 24.25 11.38
CA PRO A 228 -0.07 24.47 11.25
C PRO A 228 -0.59 23.85 9.95
N ARG A 229 -1.68 23.08 10.05
CA ARG A 229 -2.26 22.35 8.93
C ARG A 229 -3.79 22.34 9.02
N ASN A 230 -4.41 22.21 7.86
CA ASN A 230 -5.85 22.01 7.77
C ASN A 230 -6.11 20.60 7.23
N ASP A 231 -6.55 19.70 8.09
CA ASP A 231 -6.85 18.30 7.78
C ASP A 231 -8.38 18.13 7.51
N THR A 232 -8.99 19.07 6.78
CA THR A 232 -10.40 19.00 6.40
C THR A 232 -10.55 18.39 5.00
N PRO A 233 -11.38 17.35 4.80
CA PRO A 233 -11.66 16.77 3.51
C PRO A 233 -12.24 17.79 2.53
N ARG A 234 -11.83 17.67 1.27
CA ARG A 234 -12.35 18.44 0.16
C ARG A 234 -12.93 17.48 -0.88
N TRP A 235 -13.92 17.94 -1.62
CA TRP A 235 -14.65 17.13 -2.62
C TRP A 235 -13.74 16.40 -3.63
N TRP A 236 -12.63 17.01 -4.04
CA TRP A 236 -11.68 16.45 -5.01
C TRP A 236 -10.74 15.36 -4.44
N MET A 237 -10.71 15.17 -3.12
CA MET A 237 -9.89 14.15 -2.47
C MET A 237 -10.50 12.75 -2.55
N GLY A 238 -11.75 12.65 -3.01
CA GLY A 238 -12.50 11.40 -3.05
C GLY A 238 -13.15 11.03 -1.71
N PRO A 239 -13.69 9.82 -1.62
CA PRO A 239 -14.45 9.39 -0.43
C PRO A 239 -13.53 9.25 0.78
N MET A 240 -13.91 9.92 1.86
CA MET A 240 -13.18 9.92 3.15
C MET A 240 -13.90 9.10 4.24
N GLY A 241 -14.89 8.26 3.85
CA GLY A 241 -15.63 7.42 4.80
C GLY A 241 -16.49 8.23 5.79
N ASP A 242 -16.70 7.67 6.98
CA ASP A 242 -17.40 8.37 8.08
C ASP A 242 -16.47 9.38 8.74
N TRP A 243 -16.33 10.55 8.11
CA TRP A 243 -15.41 11.58 8.59
C TRP A 243 -15.76 12.12 9.98
N ASP A 244 -17.05 12.25 10.29
CA ASP A 244 -17.49 12.74 11.59
C ASP A 244 -17.23 11.71 12.70
N GLY A 245 -17.38 10.43 12.41
CA GLY A 245 -16.98 9.35 13.29
C GLY A 245 -15.49 9.35 13.56
N TYR A 246 -14.66 9.54 12.54
CA TYR A 246 -13.19 9.60 12.69
C TYR A 246 -12.74 10.80 13.53
N LYS A 247 -13.40 11.96 13.38
CA LYS A 247 -13.16 13.12 14.24
C LYS A 247 -13.52 12.85 15.70
N LYS A 248 -14.68 12.24 15.94
CA LYS A 248 -15.11 11.87 17.30
C LYS A 248 -14.13 10.88 17.95
N ALA A 249 -13.59 9.95 17.17
CA ALA A 249 -12.56 9.01 17.63
C ALA A 249 -11.16 9.64 17.77
N GLY A 250 -10.96 10.88 17.30
CA GLY A 250 -9.65 11.55 17.31
C GLY A 250 -8.62 10.94 16.38
N MET A 251 -9.07 10.27 15.31
CA MET A 251 -8.26 9.59 14.28
C MET A 251 -8.20 10.36 12.95
N ASP A 252 -8.84 11.52 12.88
CA ASP A 252 -8.91 12.35 11.67
C ASP A 252 -7.53 12.73 11.13
N TRP A 253 -6.59 13.08 12.01
CA TRP A 253 -5.21 13.43 11.65
C TRP A 253 -4.48 12.31 10.90
N PHE A 254 -4.78 11.04 11.23
CA PHE A 254 -4.20 9.87 10.61
C PHE A 254 -4.94 9.50 9.31
N LEU A 255 -6.26 9.31 9.42
CA LEU A 255 -7.10 8.84 8.33
C LEU A 255 -7.13 9.81 7.14
N PHE A 256 -6.98 11.10 7.37
CA PHE A 256 -6.92 12.10 6.32
C PHE A 256 -5.86 11.77 5.24
N ARG A 257 -4.64 11.52 5.65
CA ARG A 257 -3.52 11.25 4.74
C ARG A 257 -3.54 9.84 4.20
N TRP A 258 -3.90 8.88 5.05
CA TRP A 258 -3.98 7.49 4.65
C TRP A 258 -5.07 7.27 3.60
N LEU A 259 -6.27 7.81 3.81
CA LEU A 259 -7.37 7.74 2.84
C LEU A 259 -7.05 8.51 1.56
N LEU A 260 -6.38 9.66 1.65
CA LEU A 260 -5.95 10.40 0.47
C LEU A 260 -4.95 9.58 -0.36
N ALA A 261 -3.95 8.94 0.24
CA ALA A 261 -3.01 8.07 -0.45
C ALA A 261 -3.72 6.90 -1.14
N ARG A 262 -4.68 6.24 -0.44
CA ARG A 262 -5.53 5.19 -1.00
C ARG A 262 -6.35 5.70 -2.20
N ASN A 263 -6.99 6.86 -2.07
CA ASN A 263 -7.83 7.42 -3.12
C ASN A 263 -7.02 7.77 -4.37
N ILE A 264 -5.79 8.28 -4.23
CA ILE A 264 -4.88 8.53 -5.35
C ILE A 264 -4.63 7.23 -6.13
N CYS A 265 -4.25 6.15 -5.45
CA CYS A 265 -4.03 4.86 -6.07
C CYS A 265 -5.31 4.34 -6.76
N THR A 266 -6.45 4.42 -6.06
CA THR A 266 -7.75 3.96 -6.58
C THR A 266 -8.15 4.73 -7.85
N PHE A 267 -8.08 6.06 -7.82
CA PHE A 267 -8.46 6.87 -8.99
C PHE A 267 -7.49 6.71 -10.15
N PHE A 268 -6.19 6.63 -9.88
CA PHE A 268 -5.20 6.37 -10.91
C PHE A 268 -5.49 5.04 -11.62
N CYS A 269 -5.68 3.94 -10.88
CA CYS A 269 -6.00 2.63 -11.45
C CYS A 269 -7.35 2.62 -12.17
N LEU A 270 -8.37 3.28 -11.61
CA LEU A 270 -9.69 3.37 -12.22
C LEU A 270 -9.64 4.11 -13.57
N ILE A 271 -8.92 5.23 -13.64
CA ILE A 271 -8.74 5.98 -14.89
C ILE A 271 -7.97 5.15 -15.90
N LEU A 272 -6.89 4.45 -15.50
CA LEU A 272 -6.18 3.53 -16.38
C LEU A 272 -7.12 2.49 -16.99
N MET A 273 -7.97 1.88 -16.17
CA MET A 273 -8.93 0.87 -16.62
C MET A 273 -9.96 1.46 -17.59
N ILE A 274 -10.52 2.63 -17.26
CA ILE A 274 -11.48 3.31 -18.12
C ILE A 274 -10.84 3.66 -19.47
N VAL A 275 -9.67 4.28 -19.46
CA VAL A 275 -8.95 4.63 -20.70
C VAL A 275 -8.67 3.38 -21.53
N HIS A 276 -8.25 2.28 -20.88
CA HIS A 276 -7.99 1.02 -21.59
C HIS A 276 -9.23 0.51 -22.34
N ILE A 277 -10.39 0.55 -21.72
CA ILE A 277 -11.66 0.10 -22.33
C ILE A 277 -12.02 0.93 -23.57
N PHE A 278 -11.72 2.24 -23.58
CA PHE A 278 -12.11 3.13 -24.69
C PHE A 278 -11.03 3.27 -25.76
N VAL A 279 -9.81 2.86 -25.52
CA VAL A 279 -8.68 3.01 -26.46
C VAL A 279 -8.36 1.69 -27.17
N HIS A 280 -8.79 0.57 -26.61
CA HIS A 280 -8.64 -0.78 -27.15
C HIS A 280 -9.99 -1.47 -27.33
#